data_2af0784df3e3e52bba9c965b0e32bf72
#
_entry.id   2af0784df3e3e52bba9c965b0e32bf72
#
_cell.length_a   1.000
_cell.length_b   1.000
_cell.length_c   1.000
_cell.angle_alpha   90.00
_cell.angle_beta   90.00
_cell.angle_gamma   90.00
#
_symmetry.space_group_name_H-M   'P 1'
#
loop_
_entity.id
_entity.type
_entity.pdbx_description
1 polymer ?
#
loop_
_entity_poly.entity_id
_entity_poly.type
_entity_poly.pdbx_seq_one_letter_code
_entity_poly.pdbx_strand_id
1 'polypeptide(L)'
;MGKYKNLLVNVGIFGLSAVATKLMAFILMPLYTLYLSTEEYGIMDMATIMVTTLFPVLTLLISEGMLRFTLDDKSKAAFYITETMLVMLASCVLLAIILPVFDLPIFGGLGRYKIWFLLSYAALCFPSVMGTVARAMDQMKLIAYASILSALIMGVLAYVLIAGMNLGLMGYFYSYIVGNGSAILVYLFAGKQYQFIDFTVWRNNASLRRQLWRYSLPLAPNSLCNQIQTTVSRFIITGVLGISASGLYAAASKIPNLLNVLQQIVQQAWQLSTFQEFKSSGLKHFYDVIWRVYQALMSVGSALVITLSPFIARVLMQRQFYSAWPLISILVLAFYLSAINNFLGTIYQAYMRTKPLLVATVVGAVACLAFTAILVHDWGISAAAFGVFVGSLVIFVVRVIDVRHLMAINMRPIPTAITMMLLTVQSLVTSNQCSHYLFWSSICLLLIAFVQCYELKPLITLIFTRRKYTA
;
A
#
# COMPACT_ATOMS: atom_id res chain seq x y z
N MET A 1 14.74 30.25 5.21
CA MET A 1 13.27 30.10 4.94
C MET A 1 12.95 29.45 3.58
N GLY A 2 13.70 29.67 2.49
CA GLY A 2 13.39 29.10 1.17
C GLY A 2 13.44 27.56 1.08
N LYS A 3 14.41 26.91 1.70
CA LYS A 3 14.54 25.43 1.65
C LYS A 3 13.34 24.68 2.26
N TYR A 4 12.83 25.14 3.40
CA TYR A 4 11.66 24.54 4.07
C TYR A 4 10.35 24.77 3.30
N LYS A 5 10.20 25.95 2.67
CA LYS A 5 9.05 26.25 1.80
C LYS A 5 9.02 25.34 0.58
N ASN A 6 10.16 25.15 -0.08
CA ASN A 6 10.28 24.26 -1.23
C ASN A 6 10.05 22.79 -0.83
N LEU A 7 10.53 22.35 0.34
CA LEU A 7 10.27 21.01 0.87
C LEU A 7 8.76 20.80 1.10
N LEU A 8 8.07 21.74 1.77
CA LEU A 8 6.63 21.66 2.02
C LEU A 8 5.81 21.67 0.73
N VAL A 9 6.19 22.48 -0.26
CA VAL A 9 5.54 22.50 -1.58
C VAL A 9 5.73 21.18 -2.31
N ASN A 10 6.94 20.63 -2.29
CA ASN A 10 7.23 19.34 -2.93
C ASN A 10 6.48 18.18 -2.25
N VAL A 11 6.45 18.14 -0.92
CA VAL A 11 5.66 17.16 -0.15
C VAL A 11 4.16 17.30 -0.44
N GLY A 12 3.66 18.54 -0.56
CA GLY A 12 2.28 18.80 -0.95
C GLY A 12 1.94 18.32 -2.35
N ILE A 13 2.81 18.56 -3.33
CA ILE A 13 2.65 18.08 -4.73
C ILE A 13 2.68 16.54 -4.79
N PHE A 14 3.61 15.92 -4.06
CA PHE A 14 3.67 14.46 -3.96
C PHE A 14 2.44 13.85 -3.28
N GLY A 15 2.01 14.45 -2.18
CA GLY A 15 0.80 14.04 -1.47
C GLY A 15 -0.43 14.12 -2.38
N LEU A 16 -0.57 15.22 -3.11
CA LEU A 16 -1.69 15.43 -4.04
C LEU A 16 -1.69 14.41 -5.19
N SER A 17 -0.52 14.12 -5.80
CA SER A 17 -0.43 13.12 -6.87
C SER A 17 -0.71 11.70 -6.39
N ALA A 18 -0.21 11.32 -5.20
CA ALA A 18 -0.48 10.03 -4.60
C ALA A 18 -1.96 9.86 -4.21
N VAL A 19 -2.60 10.92 -3.71
CA VAL A 19 -4.03 10.96 -3.43
C VAL A 19 -4.84 10.85 -4.71
N ALA A 20 -4.49 11.60 -5.75
CA ALA A 20 -5.21 11.60 -7.04
C ALA A 20 -5.24 10.23 -7.70
N THR A 21 -4.11 9.50 -7.74
CA THR A 21 -4.06 8.15 -8.31
C THR A 21 -4.86 7.14 -7.50
N LYS A 22 -4.83 7.22 -6.17
CA LYS A 22 -5.62 6.34 -5.30
C LYS A 22 -7.11 6.66 -5.35
N LEU A 23 -7.48 7.94 -5.42
CA LEU A 23 -8.88 8.35 -5.63
C LEU A 23 -9.40 7.87 -6.97
N MET A 24 -8.61 7.92 -8.06
CA MET A 24 -9.02 7.41 -9.36
C MET A 24 -9.33 5.90 -9.30
N ALA A 25 -8.49 5.10 -8.66
CA ALA A 25 -8.75 3.67 -8.46
C ALA A 25 -10.07 3.42 -7.70
N PHE A 26 -10.41 4.34 -6.80
CA PHE A 26 -11.66 4.29 -6.03
C PHE A 26 -12.88 4.71 -6.86
N ILE A 27 -12.75 5.77 -7.66
CA ILE A 27 -13.79 6.25 -8.58
C ILE A 27 -14.11 5.19 -9.65
N LEU A 28 -13.09 4.45 -10.09
CA LEU A 28 -13.25 3.37 -11.09
C LEU A 28 -13.81 2.08 -10.50
N MET A 29 -13.82 1.92 -9.18
CA MET A 29 -14.31 0.68 -8.55
C MET A 29 -15.79 0.38 -8.86
N PRO A 30 -16.75 1.33 -8.76
CA PRO A 30 -18.13 1.10 -9.19
C PRO A 30 -18.25 0.69 -10.65
N LEU A 31 -17.45 1.31 -11.54
CA LEU A 31 -17.40 0.96 -12.95
C LEU A 31 -17.00 -0.51 -13.12
N TYR A 32 -15.89 -0.92 -12.51
CA TYR A 32 -15.40 -2.29 -12.62
C TYR A 32 -16.37 -3.31 -12.02
N THR A 33 -16.95 -3.04 -10.85
CA THR A 33 -17.90 -3.97 -10.20
C THR A 33 -19.26 -4.01 -10.89
N LEU A 34 -19.62 -2.99 -11.67
CA LEU A 34 -20.85 -2.97 -12.45
C LEU A 34 -20.73 -3.73 -13.77
N TYR A 35 -19.59 -3.65 -14.44
CA TYR A 35 -19.42 -4.15 -15.81
C TYR A 35 -18.57 -5.41 -15.92
N LEU A 36 -17.66 -5.67 -14.98
CA LEU A 36 -16.87 -6.90 -14.95
C LEU A 36 -17.56 -7.99 -14.14
N SER A 37 -17.37 -9.24 -14.55
CA SER A 37 -17.70 -10.39 -13.74
C SER A 37 -16.70 -10.55 -12.56
N THR A 38 -17.05 -11.35 -11.56
CA THR A 38 -16.15 -11.65 -10.43
C THR A 38 -14.90 -12.38 -10.88
N GLU A 39 -14.99 -13.19 -11.94
CA GLU A 39 -13.85 -13.86 -12.58
C GLU A 39 -12.92 -12.84 -13.24
N GLU A 40 -13.44 -11.96 -14.10
CA GLU A 40 -12.67 -10.92 -14.77
C GLU A 40 -11.99 -9.97 -13.78
N TYR A 41 -12.71 -9.58 -12.73
CA TYR A 41 -12.16 -8.75 -11.66
C TYR A 41 -11.06 -9.49 -10.89
N GLY A 42 -11.22 -10.79 -10.66
CA GLY A 42 -10.20 -11.64 -10.06
C GLY A 42 -8.92 -11.72 -10.91
N ILE A 43 -9.04 -11.89 -12.22
CA ILE A 43 -7.90 -11.88 -13.16
C ILE A 43 -7.22 -10.51 -13.17
N MET A 44 -8.00 -9.43 -13.20
CA MET A 44 -7.51 -8.06 -13.10
C MET A 44 -6.68 -7.84 -11.82
N ASP A 45 -7.19 -8.25 -10.66
CA ASP A 45 -6.50 -8.12 -9.38
C ASP A 45 -5.25 -9.01 -9.33
N MET A 46 -5.34 -10.25 -9.81
CA MET A 46 -4.20 -11.17 -9.90
C MET A 46 -3.09 -10.59 -10.78
N ALA A 47 -3.42 -10.05 -11.95
CA ALA A 47 -2.46 -9.38 -12.82
C ALA A 47 -1.77 -8.21 -12.09
N THR A 48 -2.53 -7.37 -11.40
CA THR A 48 -2.00 -6.23 -10.65
C THR A 48 -1.06 -6.66 -9.51
N ILE A 49 -1.46 -7.69 -8.75
CA ILE A 49 -0.63 -8.24 -7.66
C ILE A 49 0.65 -8.84 -8.21
N MET A 50 0.56 -9.60 -9.31
CA MET A 50 1.73 -10.19 -9.95
C MET A 50 2.70 -9.13 -10.46
N VAL A 51 2.21 -8.08 -11.13
CA VAL A 51 3.06 -6.97 -11.58
C VAL A 51 3.78 -6.32 -10.39
N THR A 52 3.07 -6.00 -9.31
CA THR A 52 3.66 -5.33 -8.14
C THR A 52 4.62 -6.23 -7.36
N THR A 53 4.41 -7.54 -7.38
CA THR A 53 5.29 -8.53 -6.71
C THR A 53 6.53 -8.83 -7.56
N LEU A 54 6.37 -8.98 -8.87
CA LEU A 54 7.49 -9.30 -9.78
C LEU A 54 8.40 -8.12 -10.03
N PHE A 55 7.89 -6.88 -10.00
CA PHE A 55 8.70 -5.69 -10.24
C PHE A 55 9.95 -5.62 -9.35
N PRO A 56 9.87 -5.64 -8.00
CA PRO A 56 11.05 -5.62 -7.15
C PRO A 56 11.94 -6.85 -7.30
N VAL A 57 11.39 -7.99 -7.71
CA VAL A 57 12.14 -9.24 -7.91
C VAL A 57 12.97 -9.17 -9.19
N LEU A 58 12.31 -8.86 -10.29
CA LEU A 58 12.94 -8.88 -11.62
C LEU A 58 13.89 -7.70 -11.85
N THR A 59 13.62 -6.56 -11.23
CA THR A 59 14.48 -5.37 -11.31
C THR A 59 15.49 -5.27 -10.18
N LEU A 60 15.40 -6.15 -9.16
CA LEU A 60 16.23 -6.13 -7.95
C LEU A 60 16.31 -4.74 -7.29
N LEU A 61 15.22 -3.94 -7.44
CA LEU A 61 15.10 -2.57 -6.93
C LEU A 61 16.28 -1.65 -7.31
N ILE A 62 16.88 -1.86 -8.47
CA ILE A 62 18.05 -1.10 -8.94
C ILE A 62 17.75 0.40 -9.02
N SER A 63 16.49 0.78 -9.22
CA SER A 63 16.04 2.18 -9.23
C SER A 63 16.25 2.89 -7.90
N GLU A 64 16.19 2.19 -6.75
CA GLU A 64 16.47 2.78 -5.44
C GLU A 64 17.97 3.08 -5.27
N GLY A 65 18.83 2.17 -5.76
CA GLY A 65 20.26 2.41 -5.83
C GLY A 65 20.62 3.56 -6.77
N MET A 66 20.02 3.61 -7.95
CA MET A 66 20.16 4.71 -8.91
C MET A 66 19.80 6.05 -8.25
N LEU A 67 18.66 6.13 -7.57
CA LEU A 67 18.22 7.34 -6.85
C LEU A 67 19.29 7.76 -5.83
N ARG A 68 19.73 6.83 -4.99
CA ARG A 68 20.70 7.10 -3.92
C ARG A 68 22.01 7.67 -4.46
N PHE A 69 22.60 6.97 -5.43
CA PHE A 69 23.93 7.36 -5.95
C PHE A 69 23.87 8.58 -6.89
N THR A 70 22.75 8.81 -7.59
CA THR A 70 22.56 10.03 -8.39
C THR A 70 22.40 11.27 -7.51
N LEU A 71 21.77 11.15 -6.34
CA LEU A 71 21.67 12.26 -5.38
C LEU A 71 23.01 12.57 -4.72
N ASP A 72 23.86 11.56 -4.52
CA ASP A 72 25.20 11.77 -3.98
C ASP A 72 26.15 12.42 -5.02
N ASP A 73 26.05 12.04 -6.31
CA ASP A 73 26.92 12.56 -7.38
C ASP A 73 26.14 12.60 -8.72
N LYS A 74 25.63 13.78 -9.06
CA LYS A 74 24.87 14.00 -10.31
C LYS A 74 25.74 13.85 -11.58
N SER A 75 27.06 13.97 -11.49
CA SER A 75 27.94 13.80 -12.67
C SER A 75 27.90 12.37 -13.21
N LYS A 76 27.58 11.38 -12.38
CA LYS A 76 27.48 9.97 -12.72
C LYS A 76 26.06 9.52 -13.06
N ALA A 77 25.09 10.45 -13.06
CA ALA A 77 23.68 10.14 -13.29
C ALA A 77 23.43 9.36 -14.57
N ALA A 78 24.08 9.75 -15.68
CA ALA A 78 23.93 9.07 -16.97
C ALA A 78 24.25 7.57 -16.89
N PHE A 79 25.31 7.19 -16.15
CA PHE A 79 25.66 5.79 -15.92
C PHE A 79 24.55 5.05 -15.16
N TYR A 80 24.13 5.58 -14.01
CA TYR A 80 23.15 4.91 -13.14
C TYR A 80 21.76 4.80 -13.80
N ILE A 81 21.36 5.83 -14.54
CA ILE A 81 20.08 5.85 -15.29
C ILE A 81 20.13 4.83 -16.43
N THR A 82 21.22 4.79 -17.22
CA THR A 82 21.38 3.83 -18.33
C THR A 82 21.36 2.39 -17.82
N GLU A 83 22.10 2.07 -16.75
CA GLU A 83 22.10 0.74 -16.13
C GLU A 83 20.68 0.35 -15.68
N THR A 84 19.97 1.27 -15.04
CA THR A 84 18.61 1.02 -14.53
C THR A 84 17.63 0.76 -15.66
N MET A 85 17.71 1.51 -16.76
CA MET A 85 16.86 1.31 -17.95
C MET A 85 17.15 -0.03 -18.64
N LEU A 86 18.43 -0.43 -18.71
CA LEU A 86 18.80 -1.75 -19.25
C LEU A 86 18.29 -2.91 -18.40
N VAL A 87 18.40 -2.79 -17.08
CA VAL A 87 17.83 -3.80 -16.16
C VAL A 87 16.32 -3.86 -16.28
N MET A 88 15.66 -2.70 -16.46
CA MET A 88 14.23 -2.65 -16.71
C MET A 88 13.83 -3.39 -17.99
N LEU A 89 14.54 -3.17 -19.08
CA LEU A 89 14.34 -3.90 -20.35
C LEU A 89 14.62 -5.40 -20.17
N ALA A 90 15.70 -5.76 -19.49
CA ALA A 90 16.03 -7.15 -19.18
C ALA A 90 14.94 -7.82 -18.32
N SER A 91 14.31 -7.10 -17.40
CA SER A 91 13.20 -7.61 -16.59
C SER A 91 11.98 -7.94 -17.43
N CYS A 92 11.68 -7.15 -18.46
CA CYS A 92 10.61 -7.46 -19.43
C CYS A 92 10.92 -8.72 -20.24
N VAL A 93 12.17 -8.91 -20.68
CA VAL A 93 12.61 -10.12 -21.40
C VAL A 93 12.53 -11.34 -20.46
N LEU A 94 13.00 -11.22 -19.22
CA LEU A 94 12.89 -12.29 -18.23
C LEU A 94 11.43 -12.66 -17.96
N LEU A 95 10.55 -11.66 -17.83
CA LEU A 95 9.11 -11.92 -17.68
C LEU A 95 8.55 -12.63 -18.92
N ALA A 96 8.93 -12.21 -20.12
CA ALA A 96 8.50 -12.88 -21.35
C ALA A 96 8.90 -14.37 -21.40
N ILE A 97 10.09 -14.70 -20.90
CA ILE A 97 10.58 -16.09 -20.82
C ILE A 97 9.75 -16.91 -19.82
N ILE A 98 9.37 -16.33 -18.68
CA ILE A 98 8.62 -17.04 -17.62
C ILE A 98 7.10 -17.00 -17.83
N LEU A 99 6.58 -16.33 -18.87
CA LEU A 99 5.13 -16.27 -19.16
C LEU A 99 4.42 -17.63 -19.18
N PRO A 100 5.01 -18.73 -19.68
CA PRO A 100 4.35 -20.05 -19.64
C PRO A 100 3.99 -20.54 -18.24
N VAL A 101 4.69 -20.07 -17.19
CA VAL A 101 4.39 -20.43 -15.80
C VAL A 101 2.99 -19.96 -15.39
N PHE A 102 2.48 -18.88 -15.98
CA PHE A 102 1.16 -18.32 -15.67
C PHE A 102 -0.01 -19.15 -16.24
N ASP A 103 0.26 -20.24 -16.98
CA ASP A 103 -0.76 -21.21 -17.38
C ASP A 103 -1.19 -22.11 -16.22
N LEU A 104 -0.44 -22.15 -15.13
CA LEU A 104 -0.79 -22.93 -13.94
C LEU A 104 -2.11 -22.43 -13.33
N PRO A 105 -2.99 -23.36 -12.88
CA PRO A 105 -4.31 -23.01 -12.34
C PRO A 105 -4.28 -22.02 -11.17
N ILE A 106 -3.18 -22.01 -10.39
CA ILE A 106 -2.99 -21.12 -9.24
C ILE A 106 -3.04 -19.64 -9.61
N PHE A 107 -2.78 -19.30 -10.89
CA PHE A 107 -2.87 -17.93 -11.40
C PHE A 107 -4.25 -17.56 -11.93
N GLY A 108 -5.26 -18.46 -11.76
CA GLY A 108 -6.66 -18.17 -12.05
C GLY A 108 -6.97 -17.81 -13.50
N GLY A 109 -6.23 -18.37 -14.46
CA GLY A 109 -6.45 -18.13 -15.89
C GLY A 109 -5.73 -16.91 -16.47
N LEU A 110 -4.82 -16.27 -15.70
CA LEU A 110 -4.00 -15.16 -16.19
C LEU A 110 -3.19 -15.54 -17.45
N GLY A 111 -2.83 -16.83 -17.60
CA GLY A 111 -2.14 -17.36 -18.77
C GLY A 111 -2.85 -17.12 -20.12
N ARG A 112 -4.19 -16.97 -20.13
CA ARG A 112 -4.95 -16.59 -21.35
C ARG A 112 -4.63 -15.17 -21.82
N TYR A 113 -4.09 -14.32 -20.94
CA TYR A 113 -3.84 -12.90 -21.17
C TYR A 113 -2.35 -12.55 -21.12
N LYS A 114 -1.44 -13.50 -21.43
CA LYS A 114 0.03 -13.36 -21.31
C LYS A 114 0.58 -12.06 -21.89
N ILE A 115 0.19 -11.73 -23.13
CA ILE A 115 0.68 -10.53 -23.83
C ILE A 115 0.20 -9.27 -23.10
N TRP A 116 -1.07 -9.24 -22.69
CA TRP A 116 -1.66 -8.11 -21.96
C TRP A 116 -1.04 -7.95 -20.58
N PHE A 117 -0.71 -9.06 -19.92
CA PHE A 117 0.01 -9.07 -18.65
C PHE A 117 1.42 -8.52 -18.80
N LEU A 118 2.18 -8.94 -19.82
CA LEU A 118 3.52 -8.41 -20.12
C LEU A 118 3.49 -6.92 -20.42
N LEU A 119 2.55 -6.47 -21.25
CA LEU A 119 2.36 -5.05 -21.58
C LEU A 119 1.95 -4.25 -20.33
N SER A 120 1.10 -4.80 -19.46
CA SER A 120 0.71 -4.18 -18.18
C SER A 120 1.89 -4.05 -17.23
N TYR A 121 2.77 -5.07 -17.18
CA TYR A 121 4.02 -5.01 -16.44
C TYR A 121 4.90 -3.86 -16.94
N ALA A 122 5.16 -3.81 -18.22
CA ALA A 122 5.95 -2.74 -18.83
C ALA A 122 5.31 -1.35 -18.58
N ALA A 123 4.00 -1.24 -18.79
CA ALA A 123 3.26 0.02 -18.62
C ALA A 123 3.27 0.55 -17.18
N LEU A 124 3.37 -0.32 -16.15
CA LEU A 124 3.53 0.12 -14.76
C LEU A 124 4.98 0.41 -14.42
N CYS A 125 5.87 -0.49 -14.80
CA CYS A 125 7.25 -0.49 -14.31
C CYS A 125 8.10 0.61 -14.95
N PHE A 126 7.94 0.90 -16.24
CA PHE A 126 8.67 1.99 -16.89
C PHE A 126 8.36 3.36 -16.26
N PRO A 127 7.09 3.79 -16.12
CA PRO A 127 6.78 5.05 -15.45
C PRO A 127 7.27 5.10 -14.00
N SER A 128 7.27 3.97 -13.28
CA SER A 128 7.78 3.90 -11.91
C SER A 128 9.28 4.20 -11.85
N VAL A 129 10.07 3.60 -12.75
CA VAL A 129 11.51 3.85 -12.87
C VAL A 129 11.76 5.29 -13.34
N MET A 130 11.07 5.75 -14.39
CA MET A 130 11.19 7.12 -14.92
C MET A 130 10.78 8.18 -13.90
N GLY A 131 9.77 7.90 -13.08
CA GLY A 131 9.40 8.75 -11.94
C GLY A 131 10.52 8.83 -10.90
N THR A 132 11.25 7.73 -10.68
CA THR A 132 12.41 7.73 -9.79
C THR A 132 13.59 8.52 -10.40
N VAL A 133 13.80 8.46 -11.71
CA VAL A 133 14.75 9.33 -12.43
C VAL A 133 14.37 10.80 -12.29
N ALA A 134 13.09 11.14 -12.52
CA ALA A 134 12.59 12.51 -12.35
C ALA A 134 12.81 13.03 -10.92
N ARG A 135 12.68 12.15 -9.91
CA ARG A 135 12.97 12.46 -8.50
C ARG A 135 14.46 12.75 -8.28
N ALA A 136 15.33 11.92 -8.83
CA ALA A 136 16.79 12.09 -8.76
C ALA A 136 17.26 13.38 -9.44
N MET A 137 16.54 13.82 -10.49
CA MET A 137 16.85 15.01 -11.28
C MET A 137 16.07 16.25 -10.84
N ASP A 138 15.44 16.23 -9.65
CA ASP A 138 14.65 17.33 -9.06
C ASP A 138 13.44 17.79 -9.92
N GLN A 139 12.90 16.91 -10.77
CA GLN A 139 11.76 17.18 -11.66
C GLN A 139 10.42 16.85 -10.99
N MET A 140 10.18 17.31 -9.77
CA MET A 140 9.01 16.92 -8.95
C MET A 140 7.66 17.25 -9.59
N LYS A 141 7.56 18.41 -10.25
CA LYS A 141 6.33 18.82 -10.95
C LYS A 141 5.98 17.86 -12.10
N LEU A 142 7.00 17.33 -12.78
CA LEU A 142 6.81 16.37 -13.87
C LEU A 142 6.14 15.08 -13.39
N ILE A 143 6.51 14.60 -12.20
CA ILE A 143 5.90 13.41 -11.59
C ILE A 143 4.40 13.63 -11.35
N ALA A 144 4.02 14.80 -10.83
CA ALA A 144 2.61 15.14 -10.60
C ALA A 144 1.83 15.21 -11.92
N TYR A 145 2.37 15.88 -12.93
CA TYR A 145 1.73 15.96 -14.26
C TYR A 145 1.58 14.58 -14.90
N ALA A 146 2.64 13.77 -14.91
CA ALA A 146 2.59 12.41 -15.46
C ALA A 146 1.55 11.54 -14.75
N SER A 147 1.51 11.58 -13.42
CA SER A 147 0.56 10.78 -12.61
C SER A 147 -0.89 11.20 -12.82
N ILE A 148 -1.17 12.51 -12.84
CA ILE A 148 -2.52 13.04 -13.05
C ILE A 148 -3.01 12.73 -14.47
N LEU A 149 -2.18 12.99 -15.48
CA LEU A 149 -2.51 12.70 -16.88
C LEU A 149 -2.77 11.21 -17.11
N SER A 150 -1.90 10.35 -16.58
CA SER A 150 -2.06 8.90 -16.64
C SER A 150 -3.38 8.45 -16.00
N ALA A 151 -3.71 8.96 -14.81
CA ALA A 151 -4.94 8.63 -14.10
C ALA A 151 -6.19 9.09 -14.88
N LEU A 152 -6.16 10.29 -15.45
CA LEU A 152 -7.27 10.83 -16.26
C LEU A 152 -7.48 10.01 -17.53
N ILE A 153 -6.41 9.74 -18.30
CA ILE A 153 -6.48 8.94 -19.53
C ILE A 153 -6.99 7.53 -19.21
N MET A 154 -6.43 6.89 -18.16
CA MET A 154 -6.89 5.58 -17.72
C MET A 154 -8.37 5.60 -17.34
N GLY A 155 -8.84 6.61 -16.60
CA GLY A 155 -10.22 6.75 -16.18
C GLY A 155 -11.18 6.93 -17.35
N VAL A 156 -10.87 7.85 -18.27
CA VAL A 156 -11.69 8.11 -19.46
C VAL A 156 -11.74 6.87 -20.36
N LEU A 157 -10.59 6.25 -20.64
CA LEU A 157 -10.56 5.04 -21.44
C LEU A 157 -11.27 3.86 -20.78
N ALA A 158 -11.14 3.69 -19.46
CA ALA A 158 -11.87 2.66 -18.76
C ALA A 158 -13.39 2.85 -18.90
N TYR A 159 -13.87 4.09 -18.75
CA TYR A 159 -15.29 4.39 -18.96
C TYR A 159 -15.75 4.09 -20.40
N VAL A 160 -15.02 4.59 -21.39
CA VAL A 160 -15.39 4.40 -22.80
C VAL A 160 -15.31 2.94 -23.22
N LEU A 161 -14.24 2.24 -22.88
CA LEU A 161 -14.02 0.87 -23.35
C LEU A 161 -14.86 -0.17 -22.57
N ILE A 162 -15.06 0.03 -21.27
CA ILE A 162 -15.79 -0.92 -20.42
C ILE A 162 -17.29 -0.62 -20.44
N ALA A 163 -17.70 0.62 -20.17
CA ALA A 163 -19.13 0.97 -20.14
C ALA A 163 -19.70 1.28 -21.53
N GLY A 164 -18.94 1.97 -22.38
CA GLY A 164 -19.43 2.35 -23.71
C GLY A 164 -19.36 1.21 -24.73
N MET A 165 -18.24 0.49 -24.76
CA MET A 165 -18.00 -0.57 -25.77
C MET A 165 -18.18 -1.99 -25.24
N ASN A 166 -18.44 -2.16 -23.93
CA ASN A 166 -18.62 -3.47 -23.26
C ASN A 166 -17.46 -4.46 -23.49
N LEU A 167 -16.22 -3.97 -23.54
CA LEU A 167 -15.04 -4.80 -23.78
C LEU A 167 -14.59 -5.60 -22.54
N GLY A 168 -15.29 -5.51 -21.41
CA GLY A 168 -15.01 -6.26 -20.20
C GLY A 168 -13.53 -6.14 -19.75
N LEU A 169 -12.90 -7.26 -19.44
CA LEU A 169 -11.51 -7.32 -18.98
C LEU A 169 -10.51 -6.73 -20.01
N MET A 170 -10.78 -6.86 -21.32
CA MET A 170 -9.93 -6.26 -22.35
C MET A 170 -9.96 -4.73 -22.26
N GLY A 171 -11.13 -4.14 -22.01
CA GLY A 171 -11.25 -2.69 -21.77
C GLY A 171 -10.39 -2.22 -20.60
N TYR A 172 -10.29 -3.03 -19.53
CA TYR A 172 -9.38 -2.76 -18.42
C TYR A 172 -7.91 -2.78 -18.89
N PHE A 173 -7.46 -3.85 -19.57
CA PHE A 173 -6.06 -3.92 -20.01
C PHE A 173 -5.68 -2.77 -20.94
N TYR A 174 -6.51 -2.44 -21.91
CA TYR A 174 -6.27 -1.31 -22.82
C TYR A 174 -6.17 0.01 -22.04
N SER A 175 -7.14 0.31 -21.17
CA SER A 175 -7.14 1.55 -20.40
C SER A 175 -5.94 1.65 -19.46
N TYR A 176 -5.55 0.53 -18.85
CA TYR A 176 -4.40 0.45 -17.97
C TYR A 176 -3.07 0.66 -18.70
N ILE A 177 -2.89 0.00 -19.86
CA ILE A 177 -1.65 0.08 -20.66
C ILE A 177 -1.51 1.48 -21.27
N VAL A 178 -2.56 2.03 -21.88
CA VAL A 178 -2.51 3.35 -22.51
C VAL A 178 -2.41 4.45 -21.45
N GLY A 179 -3.17 4.34 -20.36
CA GLY A 179 -3.12 5.30 -19.27
C GLY A 179 -1.71 5.40 -18.67
N ASN A 180 -1.13 4.28 -18.24
CA ASN A 180 0.23 4.29 -17.69
C ASN A 180 1.30 4.58 -18.78
N GLY A 181 1.08 4.11 -20.00
CA GLY A 181 1.96 4.40 -21.14
C GLY A 181 2.05 5.89 -21.47
N SER A 182 0.98 6.65 -21.26
CA SER A 182 0.99 8.11 -21.42
C SER A 182 1.99 8.81 -20.52
N ALA A 183 2.20 8.29 -19.30
CA ALA A 183 3.22 8.82 -18.39
C ALA A 183 4.64 8.62 -18.94
N ILE A 184 4.91 7.53 -19.68
CA ILE A 184 6.19 7.32 -20.35
C ILE A 184 6.46 8.45 -21.33
N LEU A 185 5.46 8.82 -22.14
CA LEU A 185 5.59 9.92 -23.11
C LEU A 185 5.89 11.25 -22.42
N VAL A 186 5.22 11.53 -21.28
CA VAL A 186 5.49 12.73 -20.49
C VAL A 186 6.94 12.76 -19.99
N TYR A 187 7.44 11.65 -19.43
CA TYR A 187 8.82 11.58 -18.95
C TYR A 187 9.85 11.68 -20.10
N LEU A 188 9.58 11.04 -21.23
CA LEU A 188 10.47 11.09 -22.38
C LEU A 188 10.53 12.49 -23.00
N PHE A 189 9.37 13.08 -23.32
CA PHE A 189 9.33 14.34 -24.09
C PHE A 189 9.43 15.58 -23.20
N ALA A 190 8.59 15.70 -22.16
CA ALA A 190 8.63 16.86 -21.29
C ALA A 190 9.80 16.79 -20.27
N GLY A 191 10.15 15.58 -19.78
CA GLY A 191 11.30 15.35 -18.90
C GLY A 191 12.64 15.24 -19.64
N LYS A 192 12.62 15.06 -20.96
CA LYS A 192 13.80 14.83 -21.81
C LYS A 192 14.71 13.72 -21.27
N GLN A 193 14.10 12.69 -20.67
CA GLN A 193 14.89 11.64 -19.98
C GLN A 193 15.75 10.81 -20.91
N TYR A 194 15.44 10.77 -22.21
CA TYR A 194 16.28 10.15 -23.24
C TYR A 194 17.70 10.75 -23.31
N GLN A 195 17.88 12.02 -22.87
CA GLN A 195 19.18 12.69 -22.84
C GLN A 195 20.11 12.18 -21.74
N PHE A 196 19.55 11.51 -20.72
CA PHE A 196 20.34 10.94 -19.61
C PHE A 196 20.82 9.52 -19.92
N ILE A 197 20.46 8.95 -21.07
CA ILE A 197 20.88 7.60 -21.47
C ILE A 197 22.18 7.73 -22.28
N ASP A 198 23.27 7.18 -21.75
CA ASP A 198 24.58 7.21 -22.40
C ASP A 198 25.25 5.83 -22.32
N PHE A 199 25.27 5.14 -23.43
CA PHE A 199 25.87 3.81 -23.55
C PHE A 199 27.41 3.84 -23.53
N THR A 200 28.04 4.96 -23.86
CA THR A 200 29.50 5.09 -23.87
C THR A 200 30.03 5.14 -22.44
N VAL A 201 29.41 5.95 -21.59
CA VAL A 201 29.71 6.03 -20.17
C VAL A 201 29.39 4.71 -19.45
N TRP A 202 28.29 4.05 -19.84
CA TRP A 202 27.85 2.79 -19.24
C TRP A 202 28.86 1.65 -19.46
N ARG A 203 29.44 1.53 -20.64
CA ARG A 203 30.36 0.44 -21.00
C ARG A 203 31.63 0.44 -20.17
N ASN A 204 32.15 1.59 -19.79
CA ASN A 204 33.50 1.77 -19.23
C ASN A 204 33.55 1.82 -17.68
N ASN A 205 32.42 1.70 -16.98
CA ASN A 205 32.34 1.94 -15.53
C ASN A 205 31.92 0.69 -14.72
N ALA A 206 32.70 -0.40 -14.82
CA ALA A 206 32.42 -1.65 -14.10
C ALA A 206 32.41 -1.49 -12.55
N SER A 207 33.21 -0.57 -12.01
CA SER A 207 33.28 -0.27 -10.58
C SER A 207 31.97 0.32 -10.06
N LEU A 208 31.39 1.28 -10.78
CA LEU A 208 30.12 1.90 -10.44
C LEU A 208 28.96 0.87 -10.51
N ARG A 209 29.03 -0.02 -11.52
CA ARG A 209 28.07 -1.12 -11.65
C ARG A 209 28.10 -2.03 -10.43
N ARG A 210 29.29 -2.47 -10.00
CA ARG A 210 29.45 -3.32 -8.82
C ARG A 210 28.93 -2.64 -7.55
N GLN A 211 29.16 -1.33 -7.39
CA GLN A 211 28.66 -0.54 -6.26
C GLN A 211 27.14 -0.49 -6.25
N LEU A 212 26.52 -0.19 -7.41
CA LEU A 212 25.07 -0.12 -7.58
C LEU A 212 24.39 -1.44 -7.24
N TRP A 213 24.88 -2.55 -7.81
CA TRP A 213 24.32 -3.88 -7.57
C TRP A 213 24.49 -4.35 -6.12
N ARG A 214 25.64 -4.10 -5.52
CA ARG A 214 25.90 -4.44 -4.11
C ARG A 214 24.94 -3.74 -3.14
N TYR A 215 24.51 -2.54 -3.46
CA TYR A 215 23.53 -1.78 -2.68
C TYR A 215 22.10 -2.27 -2.92
N SER A 216 21.72 -2.48 -4.18
CA SER A 216 20.34 -2.76 -4.56
C SER A 216 19.92 -4.19 -4.28
N LEU A 217 20.81 -5.17 -4.49
CA LEU A 217 20.48 -6.60 -4.35
C LEU A 217 19.88 -6.98 -2.98
N PRO A 218 20.38 -6.47 -1.83
CA PRO A 218 19.80 -6.78 -0.53
C PRO A 218 18.43 -6.16 -0.27
N LEU A 219 18.00 -5.16 -1.07
CA LEU A 219 16.69 -4.51 -0.91
C LEU A 219 15.53 -5.35 -1.44
N ALA A 220 15.78 -6.17 -2.47
CA ALA A 220 14.74 -6.97 -3.12
C ALA A 220 14.10 -8.02 -2.17
N PRO A 221 14.83 -8.84 -1.40
CA PRO A 221 14.25 -9.75 -0.42
C PRO A 221 13.41 -9.05 0.63
N ASN A 222 13.85 -7.88 1.11
CA ASN A 222 13.08 -7.10 2.09
C ASN A 222 11.73 -6.62 1.52
N SER A 223 11.72 -6.18 0.27
CA SER A 223 10.49 -5.77 -0.43
C SER A 223 9.53 -6.96 -0.61
N LEU A 224 10.05 -8.14 -0.93
CA LEU A 224 9.27 -9.36 -1.04
C LEU A 224 8.59 -9.75 0.27
N CYS A 225 9.30 -9.69 1.39
CA CYS A 225 8.74 -10.03 2.70
C CYS A 225 7.51 -9.18 3.04
N ASN A 226 7.48 -7.92 2.60
CA ASN A 226 6.32 -7.04 2.81
C ASN A 226 5.12 -7.41 1.93
N GLN A 227 5.34 -8.04 0.77
CA GLN A 227 4.28 -8.43 -0.18
C GLN A 227 3.76 -9.85 0.03
N ILE A 228 4.52 -10.73 0.66
CA ILE A 228 4.21 -12.16 0.80
C ILE A 228 2.81 -12.38 1.38
N GLN A 229 2.45 -11.65 2.44
CA GLN A 229 1.19 -11.85 3.16
C GLN A 229 -0.04 -11.67 2.25
N THR A 230 -0.03 -10.63 1.43
CA THR A 230 -1.15 -10.32 0.52
C THR A 230 -1.14 -11.21 -0.71
N THR A 231 0.02 -11.48 -1.28
CA THR A 231 0.18 -12.27 -2.50
C THR A 231 -0.16 -13.73 -2.29
N VAL A 232 0.38 -14.34 -1.23
CA VAL A 232 0.16 -15.78 -0.97
C VAL A 232 -1.27 -16.05 -0.51
N SER A 233 -1.91 -15.15 0.24
CA SER A 233 -3.34 -15.28 0.56
C SER A 233 -4.21 -15.32 -0.70
N ARG A 234 -3.87 -14.53 -1.75
CA ARG A 234 -4.56 -14.59 -3.05
C ARG A 234 -4.37 -15.93 -3.74
N PHE A 235 -3.16 -16.48 -3.71
CA PHE A 235 -2.91 -17.81 -4.29
C PHE A 235 -3.70 -18.91 -3.59
N ILE A 236 -3.78 -18.87 -2.25
CA ILE A 236 -4.57 -19.84 -1.50
C ILE A 236 -6.06 -19.76 -1.90
N ILE A 237 -6.62 -18.53 -1.91
CA ILE A 237 -8.02 -18.33 -2.31
C ILE A 237 -8.24 -18.82 -3.75
N THR A 238 -7.38 -18.41 -4.68
CA THR A 238 -7.52 -18.77 -6.10
C THR A 238 -7.37 -20.26 -6.33
N GLY A 239 -6.41 -20.89 -5.66
CA GLY A 239 -6.15 -22.34 -5.81
C GLY A 239 -7.24 -23.22 -5.22
N VAL A 240 -7.89 -22.80 -4.13
CA VAL A 240 -8.89 -23.60 -3.42
C VAL A 240 -10.32 -23.25 -3.82
N LEU A 241 -10.65 -21.96 -3.91
CA LEU A 241 -12.01 -21.46 -4.12
C LEU A 241 -12.23 -20.91 -5.53
N GLY A 242 -11.18 -20.82 -6.33
CA GLY A 242 -11.22 -20.28 -7.68
C GLY A 242 -11.05 -18.76 -7.74
N ILE A 243 -10.85 -18.27 -8.98
CA ILE A 243 -10.52 -16.86 -9.25
C ILE A 243 -11.68 -15.92 -8.95
N SER A 244 -12.95 -16.35 -9.11
CA SER A 244 -14.12 -15.55 -8.77
C SER A 244 -14.17 -15.20 -7.29
N ALA A 245 -13.86 -16.17 -6.41
CA ALA A 245 -13.77 -15.93 -4.97
C ALA A 245 -12.62 -14.95 -4.63
N SER A 246 -11.48 -15.07 -5.33
CA SER A 246 -10.39 -14.10 -5.23
C SER A 246 -10.82 -12.71 -5.67
N GLY A 247 -11.65 -12.58 -6.72
CA GLY A 247 -12.23 -11.33 -7.19
C GLY A 247 -13.13 -10.65 -6.14
N LEU A 248 -14.00 -11.41 -5.48
CA LEU A 248 -14.83 -10.91 -4.38
C LEU A 248 -13.98 -10.39 -3.21
N TYR A 249 -12.99 -11.18 -2.79
CA TYR A 249 -12.06 -10.76 -1.74
C TYR A 249 -11.24 -9.53 -2.16
N ALA A 250 -10.83 -9.46 -3.44
CA ALA A 250 -10.11 -8.32 -4.01
C ALA A 250 -10.92 -7.04 -3.90
N ALA A 251 -12.19 -7.06 -4.30
CA ALA A 251 -13.08 -5.91 -4.21
C ALA A 251 -13.24 -5.46 -2.74
N ALA A 252 -13.54 -6.38 -1.83
CA ALA A 252 -13.69 -6.05 -0.41
C ALA A 252 -12.42 -5.42 0.19
N SER A 253 -11.23 -5.88 -0.22
CA SER A 253 -9.95 -5.37 0.29
C SER A 253 -9.56 -3.98 -0.22
N LYS A 254 -10.24 -3.44 -1.25
CA LYS A 254 -9.98 -2.06 -1.71
C LYS A 254 -10.46 -1.01 -0.71
N ILE A 255 -11.52 -1.28 0.04
CA ILE A 255 -12.11 -0.31 0.98
C ILE A 255 -11.18 -0.01 2.18
N PRO A 256 -10.58 -1.00 2.88
CA PRO A 256 -9.57 -0.74 3.89
C PRO A 256 -8.37 0.05 3.38
N ASN A 257 -8.03 -0.08 2.10
CA ASN A 257 -6.92 0.66 1.50
C ASN A 257 -7.11 2.18 1.48
N LEU A 258 -8.34 2.69 1.66
CA LEU A 258 -8.56 4.14 1.89
C LEU A 258 -7.92 4.62 3.17
N LEU A 259 -8.00 3.82 4.24
CA LEU A 259 -7.38 4.14 5.51
C LEU A 259 -5.84 4.13 5.41
N ASN A 260 -5.27 3.36 4.47
CA ASN A 260 -3.83 3.41 4.19
C ASN A 260 -3.38 4.80 3.70
N VAL A 261 -4.21 5.53 2.95
CA VAL A 261 -3.89 6.90 2.51
C VAL A 261 -3.78 7.80 3.71
N LEU A 262 -4.76 7.73 4.61
CA LEU A 262 -4.76 8.50 5.85
C LEU A 262 -3.55 8.16 6.72
N GLN A 263 -3.26 6.88 6.88
CA GLN A 263 -2.09 6.38 7.60
C GLN A 263 -0.78 6.93 7.03
N GLN A 264 -0.61 6.88 5.70
CA GLN A 264 0.61 7.37 5.04
C GLN A 264 0.82 8.87 5.24
N ILE A 265 -0.24 9.67 5.16
CA ILE A 265 -0.16 11.13 5.39
C ILE A 265 0.33 11.41 6.82
N VAL A 266 -0.28 10.75 7.80
CA VAL A 266 0.09 10.91 9.21
C VAL A 266 1.51 10.41 9.45
N GLN A 267 1.89 9.27 8.89
CA GLN A 267 3.22 8.70 9.04
C GLN A 267 4.31 9.59 8.44
N GLN A 268 4.10 10.16 7.27
CA GLN A 268 5.05 11.10 6.66
C GLN A 268 5.24 12.37 7.49
N ALA A 269 4.15 12.89 8.08
CA ALA A 269 4.22 14.10 8.90
C ALA A 269 5.07 13.90 10.17
N TRP A 270 4.98 12.72 10.79
CA TRP A 270 5.67 12.47 12.06
C TRP A 270 7.08 11.87 11.89
N GLN A 271 7.35 11.09 10.84
CA GLN A 271 8.70 10.55 10.60
C GLN A 271 9.76 11.64 10.51
N LEU A 272 9.45 12.75 9.85
CA LEU A 272 10.34 13.91 9.79
C LEU A 272 10.65 14.46 11.18
N SER A 273 9.63 14.59 12.04
CA SER A 273 9.80 15.10 13.41
C SER A 273 10.57 14.11 14.30
N THR A 274 10.36 12.80 14.10
CA THR A 274 11.05 11.75 14.86
C THR A 274 12.56 11.77 14.63
N PHE A 275 13.01 11.94 13.38
CA PHE A 275 14.44 12.00 13.08
C PHE A 275 15.12 13.26 13.62
N GLN A 276 14.37 14.36 13.77
CA GLN A 276 14.86 15.62 14.37
C GLN A 276 14.93 15.54 15.90
N GLU A 277 13.96 14.91 16.53
CA GLU A 277 13.84 14.79 17.99
C GLU A 277 14.62 13.62 18.60
N PHE A 278 15.16 12.68 17.78
CA PHE A 278 15.81 11.45 18.26
C PHE A 278 16.96 11.69 19.24
N LYS A 279 17.61 12.85 19.17
CA LYS A 279 18.72 13.24 20.07
C LYS A 279 18.27 14.01 21.31
N SER A 280 16.96 14.32 21.43
CA SER A 280 16.45 15.14 22.55
C SER A 280 16.00 14.29 23.73
N SER A 281 16.09 14.82 24.94
CA SER A 281 15.57 14.22 26.17
C SER A 281 14.04 14.06 26.18
N GLY A 282 13.34 14.66 25.22
CA GLY A 282 11.87 14.65 25.07
C GLY A 282 11.29 13.50 24.25
N LEU A 283 12.12 12.62 23.69
CA LEU A 283 11.70 11.57 22.74
C LEU A 283 10.55 10.70 23.26
N LYS A 284 10.61 10.26 24.52
CA LYS A 284 9.56 9.43 25.12
C LYS A 284 8.23 10.16 25.16
N HIS A 285 8.22 11.41 25.64
CA HIS A 285 6.99 12.22 25.70
C HIS A 285 6.41 12.49 24.30
N PHE A 286 7.27 12.73 23.32
CA PHE A 286 6.89 12.91 21.93
C PHE A 286 6.18 11.67 21.38
N TYR A 287 6.73 10.46 21.58
CA TYR A 287 6.09 9.21 21.17
C TYR A 287 4.77 8.94 21.92
N ASP A 288 4.68 9.27 23.21
CA ASP A 288 3.44 9.11 23.99
C ASP A 288 2.31 10.01 23.44
N VAL A 289 2.62 11.23 23.06
CA VAL A 289 1.66 12.17 22.48
C VAL A 289 1.19 11.67 21.10
N ILE A 290 2.15 11.31 20.24
CA ILE A 290 1.81 10.84 18.89
C ILE A 290 1.04 9.53 18.95
N TRP A 291 1.40 8.60 19.84
CA TRP A 291 0.66 7.37 20.05
C TRP A 291 -0.84 7.62 20.28
N ARG A 292 -1.18 8.53 21.20
CA ARG A 292 -2.58 8.87 21.51
C ARG A 292 -3.32 9.41 20.28
N VAL A 293 -2.71 10.36 19.60
CA VAL A 293 -3.32 10.99 18.40
C VAL A 293 -3.47 9.97 17.28
N TYR A 294 -2.43 9.17 17.03
CA TYR A 294 -2.43 8.15 15.98
C TYR A 294 -3.45 7.06 16.26
N GLN A 295 -3.49 6.55 17.51
CA GLN A 295 -4.45 5.54 17.91
C GLN A 295 -5.89 6.06 17.81
N ALA A 296 -6.16 7.29 18.25
CA ALA A 296 -7.48 7.90 18.14
C ALA A 296 -7.92 8.02 16.68
N LEU A 297 -7.04 8.52 15.80
CA LEU A 297 -7.34 8.69 14.38
C LEU A 297 -7.61 7.34 13.70
N MET A 298 -6.74 6.34 13.94
CA MET A 298 -6.89 5.03 13.30
C MET A 298 -8.08 4.25 13.84
N SER A 299 -8.35 4.28 15.15
CA SER A 299 -9.48 3.55 15.74
C SER A 299 -10.82 4.15 15.37
N VAL A 300 -10.99 5.48 15.49
CA VAL A 300 -12.22 6.17 15.09
C VAL A 300 -12.46 6.06 13.60
N GLY A 301 -11.41 6.23 12.77
CA GLY A 301 -11.48 6.03 11.33
C GLY A 301 -11.88 4.61 10.94
N SER A 302 -11.31 3.60 11.59
CA SER A 302 -11.68 2.19 11.38
C SER A 302 -13.12 1.92 11.81
N ALA A 303 -13.52 2.36 13.00
CA ALA A 303 -14.88 2.21 13.50
C ALA A 303 -15.91 2.87 12.59
N LEU A 304 -15.61 4.05 12.07
CA LEU A 304 -16.47 4.76 11.11
C LEU A 304 -16.62 3.97 9.81
N VAL A 305 -15.51 3.46 9.24
CA VAL A 305 -15.55 2.64 8.02
C VAL A 305 -16.31 1.33 8.24
N ILE A 306 -16.17 0.67 9.40
CA ILE A 306 -16.94 -0.54 9.74
C ILE A 306 -18.45 -0.20 9.79
N THR A 307 -18.84 0.88 10.49
CA THR A 307 -20.26 1.30 10.57
C THR A 307 -20.82 1.63 9.20
N LEU A 308 -20.07 2.33 8.37
CA LEU A 308 -20.48 2.76 7.03
C LEU A 308 -20.27 1.69 5.96
N SER A 309 -19.65 0.54 6.28
CA SER A 309 -19.28 -0.49 5.29
C SER A 309 -20.44 -0.96 4.41
N PRO A 310 -21.68 -1.16 4.90
CA PRO A 310 -22.80 -1.55 4.01
C PRO A 310 -23.17 -0.44 3.03
N PHE A 311 -23.10 0.84 3.44
CA PHE A 311 -23.37 1.97 2.57
C PHE A 311 -22.28 2.18 1.53
N ILE A 312 -21.02 2.11 1.97
CA ILE A 312 -19.84 2.20 1.09
C ILE A 312 -19.89 1.06 0.07
N ALA A 313 -20.16 -0.17 0.51
CA ALA A 313 -20.29 -1.31 -0.38
C ALA A 313 -21.44 -1.15 -1.38
N ARG A 314 -22.59 -0.62 -0.97
CA ARG A 314 -23.73 -0.38 -1.87
C ARG A 314 -23.37 0.57 -3.01
N VAL A 315 -22.51 1.55 -2.76
CA VAL A 315 -22.04 2.50 -3.78
C VAL A 315 -20.93 1.92 -4.65
N LEU A 316 -19.98 1.19 -4.05
CA LEU A 316 -18.74 0.80 -4.70
C LEU A 316 -18.73 -0.64 -5.22
N MET A 317 -19.53 -1.53 -4.61
CA MET A 317 -19.57 -2.96 -4.92
C MET A 317 -20.93 -3.31 -5.51
N GLN A 318 -21.01 -3.25 -6.84
CA GLN A 318 -22.26 -3.51 -7.54
C GLN A 318 -22.50 -5.01 -7.80
N ARG A 319 -23.75 -5.39 -8.07
CA ARG A 319 -24.13 -6.77 -8.44
C ARG A 319 -23.64 -7.82 -7.43
N GLN A 320 -22.96 -8.87 -7.92
CA GLN A 320 -22.47 -9.99 -7.11
C GLN A 320 -21.39 -9.58 -6.08
N PHE A 321 -20.66 -8.49 -6.34
CA PHE A 321 -19.62 -8.02 -5.42
C PHE A 321 -20.18 -7.56 -4.09
N TYR A 322 -21.44 -7.09 -4.05
CA TYR A 322 -22.07 -6.67 -2.81
C TYR A 322 -22.12 -7.79 -1.76
N SER A 323 -22.21 -9.06 -2.18
CA SER A 323 -22.20 -10.20 -1.25
C SER A 323 -20.96 -10.26 -0.34
N ALA A 324 -19.85 -9.67 -0.78
CA ALA A 324 -18.60 -9.66 -0.04
C ALA A 324 -18.47 -8.48 0.96
N TRP A 325 -19.50 -7.62 1.12
CA TRP A 325 -19.44 -6.48 2.03
C TRP A 325 -19.15 -6.84 3.50
N PRO A 326 -19.60 -8.00 4.05
CA PRO A 326 -19.31 -8.35 5.44
C PRO A 326 -17.82 -8.54 5.72
N LEU A 327 -17.03 -8.91 4.68
CA LEU A 327 -15.57 -9.05 4.80
C LEU A 327 -14.87 -7.71 5.08
N ILE A 328 -15.49 -6.59 4.68
CA ILE A 328 -14.90 -5.26 4.85
C ILE A 328 -14.60 -4.99 6.32
N SER A 329 -15.55 -5.34 7.21
CA SER A 329 -15.39 -5.09 8.64
C SER A 329 -14.19 -5.83 9.24
N ILE A 330 -13.98 -7.10 8.85
CA ILE A 330 -12.85 -7.93 9.31
C ILE A 330 -11.54 -7.38 8.73
N LEU A 331 -11.54 -7.01 7.44
CA LEU A 331 -10.37 -6.46 6.78
C LEU A 331 -9.98 -5.07 7.34
N VAL A 332 -10.96 -4.24 7.74
CA VAL A 332 -10.71 -2.97 8.42
C VAL A 332 -10.11 -3.19 9.81
N LEU A 333 -10.59 -4.19 10.55
CA LEU A 333 -10.01 -4.57 11.84
C LEU A 333 -8.55 -5.03 11.67
N ALA A 334 -8.27 -5.87 10.66
CA ALA A 334 -6.91 -6.29 10.32
C ALA A 334 -6.03 -5.08 9.91
N PHE A 335 -6.60 -4.14 9.17
CA PHE A 335 -5.92 -2.89 8.80
C PHE A 335 -5.57 -2.05 10.04
N TYR A 336 -6.48 -1.90 11.01
CA TYR A 336 -6.21 -1.17 12.25
C TYR A 336 -5.00 -1.75 12.98
N LEU A 337 -4.92 -3.08 13.13
CA LEU A 337 -3.74 -3.74 13.70
C LEU A 337 -2.48 -3.51 12.87
N SER A 338 -2.59 -3.58 11.55
CA SER A 338 -1.47 -3.30 10.65
C SER A 338 -0.97 -1.86 10.80
N ALA A 339 -1.86 -0.89 10.95
CA ALA A 339 -1.52 0.51 11.20
C ALA A 339 -0.74 0.65 12.53
N ILE A 340 -1.21 0.03 13.60
CA ILE A 340 -0.50 -0.01 14.88
C ILE A 340 0.87 -0.67 14.74
N ASN A 341 0.96 -1.77 14.01
CA ASN A 341 2.22 -2.45 13.73
C ASN A 341 3.22 -1.57 12.97
N ASN A 342 2.74 -0.78 12.02
CA ASN A 342 3.58 0.18 11.29
C ASN A 342 4.11 1.29 12.21
N PHE A 343 3.27 1.77 13.14
CA PHE A 343 3.72 2.69 14.17
C PHE A 343 4.86 2.11 15.00
N LEU A 344 4.67 0.91 15.56
CA LEU A 344 5.71 0.23 16.33
C LEU A 344 6.98 -0.03 15.49
N GLY A 345 6.80 -0.29 14.19
CA GLY A 345 7.90 -0.46 13.23
C GLY A 345 8.83 0.74 13.13
N THR A 346 8.31 1.96 13.29
CA THR A 346 9.15 3.18 13.24
C THR A 346 10.09 3.28 14.44
N ILE A 347 9.73 2.71 15.58
CA ILE A 347 10.58 2.67 16.77
C ILE A 347 11.82 1.81 16.51
N TYR A 348 11.62 0.63 15.90
CA TYR A 348 12.77 -0.24 15.51
C TYR A 348 13.69 0.45 14.51
N GLN A 349 13.12 1.21 13.56
CA GLN A 349 13.91 1.98 12.59
C GLN A 349 14.72 3.07 13.28
N ALA A 350 14.13 3.77 14.26
CA ALA A 350 14.80 4.80 15.03
C ALA A 350 15.98 4.22 15.83
N TYR A 351 15.83 3.02 16.39
CA TYR A 351 16.89 2.31 17.13
C TYR A 351 17.83 1.47 16.23
N MET A 352 17.68 1.53 14.90
CA MET A 352 18.46 0.76 13.92
C MET A 352 18.40 -0.76 14.13
N ARG A 353 17.35 -1.28 14.77
CA ARG A 353 17.13 -2.70 15.05
C ARG A 353 16.13 -3.31 14.06
N THR A 354 16.62 -3.69 12.88
CA THR A 354 15.77 -4.24 11.81
C THR A 354 15.52 -5.74 11.91
N LYS A 355 16.40 -6.51 12.58
CA LYS A 355 16.24 -7.97 12.72
C LYS A 355 14.96 -8.38 13.47
N PRO A 356 14.64 -7.85 14.68
CA PRO A 356 13.39 -8.20 15.36
C PRO A 356 12.14 -7.78 14.55
N LEU A 357 12.23 -6.66 13.83
CA LEU A 357 11.17 -6.21 12.93
C LEU A 357 10.85 -7.25 11.85
N LEU A 358 11.90 -7.81 11.22
CA LEU A 358 11.75 -8.86 10.20
C LEU A 358 11.19 -10.15 10.80
N VAL A 359 11.72 -10.60 11.94
CA VAL A 359 11.25 -11.82 12.61
C VAL A 359 9.76 -11.73 12.95
N ALA A 360 9.32 -10.63 13.56
CA ALA A 360 7.89 -10.42 13.86
C ALA A 360 7.03 -10.50 12.60
N THR A 361 7.49 -9.90 11.49
CA THR A 361 6.75 -9.89 10.20
C THR A 361 6.67 -11.31 9.63
N VAL A 362 7.76 -12.07 9.65
CA VAL A 362 7.79 -13.46 9.14
C VAL A 362 6.87 -14.36 9.97
N VAL A 363 6.95 -14.29 11.30
CA VAL A 363 6.09 -15.09 12.19
C VAL A 363 4.60 -14.77 11.95
N GLY A 364 4.25 -13.49 11.81
CA GLY A 364 2.88 -13.10 11.49
C GLY A 364 2.43 -13.54 10.09
N ALA A 365 3.32 -13.50 9.09
CA ALA A 365 3.02 -14.01 7.77
C ALA A 365 2.74 -15.52 7.80
N VAL A 366 3.57 -16.29 8.49
CA VAL A 366 3.35 -17.74 8.68
C VAL A 366 2.03 -18.01 9.39
N ALA A 367 1.70 -17.26 10.44
CA ALA A 367 0.42 -17.40 11.14
C ALA A 367 -0.78 -17.08 10.23
N CYS A 368 -0.70 -16.01 9.43
CA CYS A 368 -1.72 -15.66 8.44
C CYS A 368 -1.94 -16.80 7.43
N LEU A 369 -0.85 -17.32 6.85
CA LEU A 369 -0.91 -18.34 5.82
C LEU A 369 -1.42 -19.67 6.38
N ALA A 370 -0.92 -20.08 7.55
CA ALA A 370 -1.37 -21.30 8.22
C ALA A 370 -2.86 -21.25 8.54
N PHE A 371 -3.33 -20.13 9.15
CA PHE A 371 -4.74 -19.94 9.44
C PHE A 371 -5.61 -19.99 8.18
N THR A 372 -5.20 -19.26 7.14
CA THR A 372 -5.92 -19.23 5.86
C THR A 372 -5.97 -20.63 5.24
N ALA A 373 -4.83 -21.34 5.15
CA ALA A 373 -4.75 -22.65 4.51
C ALA A 373 -5.58 -23.73 5.23
N ILE A 374 -5.63 -23.68 6.56
CA ILE A 374 -6.39 -24.65 7.37
C ILE A 374 -7.91 -24.42 7.22
N LEU A 375 -8.35 -23.16 7.27
CA LEU A 375 -9.78 -22.83 7.37
C LEU A 375 -10.44 -22.40 6.06
N VAL A 376 -9.70 -22.30 4.95
CA VAL A 376 -10.25 -21.84 3.66
C VAL A 376 -11.36 -22.76 3.13
N HIS A 377 -11.30 -24.06 3.41
CA HIS A 377 -12.32 -25.02 3.00
C HIS A 377 -13.64 -24.81 3.75
N ASP A 378 -13.59 -24.50 5.06
CA ASP A 378 -14.77 -24.38 5.90
C ASP A 378 -15.36 -22.97 5.88
N TRP A 379 -14.50 -21.94 5.94
CA TRP A 379 -14.90 -20.54 6.06
C TRP A 379 -14.82 -19.76 4.75
N GLY A 380 -14.43 -20.43 3.65
CA GLY A 380 -14.33 -19.77 2.34
C GLY A 380 -13.41 -18.56 2.37
N ILE A 381 -13.84 -17.50 1.68
CA ILE A 381 -13.08 -16.23 1.58
C ILE A 381 -12.91 -15.52 2.94
N SER A 382 -13.77 -15.78 3.91
CA SER A 382 -13.66 -15.21 5.26
C SER A 382 -12.41 -15.70 5.99
N ALA A 383 -11.97 -16.94 5.72
CA ALA A 383 -10.74 -17.49 6.29
C ALA A 383 -9.52 -16.62 5.98
N ALA A 384 -9.44 -16.08 4.77
CA ALA A 384 -8.35 -15.20 4.38
C ALA A 384 -8.41 -13.82 5.08
N ALA A 385 -9.60 -13.27 5.26
CA ALA A 385 -9.77 -12.02 5.99
C ALA A 385 -9.38 -12.17 7.47
N PHE A 386 -9.83 -13.25 8.11
CA PHE A 386 -9.42 -13.60 9.47
C PHE A 386 -7.93 -13.97 9.54
N GLY A 387 -7.38 -14.63 8.53
CA GLY A 387 -5.95 -14.94 8.45
C GLY A 387 -5.09 -13.68 8.50
N VAL A 388 -5.46 -12.64 7.75
CA VAL A 388 -4.76 -11.33 7.79
C VAL A 388 -4.90 -10.69 9.17
N PHE A 389 -6.07 -10.79 9.81
CA PHE A 389 -6.28 -10.31 11.19
C PHE A 389 -5.38 -11.04 12.18
N VAL A 390 -5.37 -12.38 12.15
CA VAL A 390 -4.55 -13.23 13.05
C VAL A 390 -3.06 -12.94 12.82
N GLY A 391 -2.60 -12.86 11.58
CA GLY A 391 -1.22 -12.51 11.27
C GLY A 391 -0.82 -11.15 11.82
N SER A 392 -1.68 -10.13 11.65
CA SER A 392 -1.45 -8.78 12.17
C SER A 392 -1.48 -8.74 13.70
N LEU A 393 -2.32 -9.57 14.35
CA LEU A 393 -2.38 -9.71 15.80
C LEU A 393 -1.09 -10.35 16.35
N VAL A 394 -0.60 -11.39 15.70
CA VAL A 394 0.67 -12.04 16.08
C VAL A 394 1.83 -11.05 15.97
N ILE A 395 1.92 -10.29 14.89
CA ILE A 395 2.92 -9.23 14.73
C ILE A 395 2.81 -8.22 15.87
N PHE A 396 1.59 -7.79 16.19
CA PHE A 396 1.34 -6.82 17.27
C PHE A 396 1.85 -7.33 18.62
N VAL A 397 1.47 -8.55 19.01
CA VAL A 397 1.89 -9.15 20.28
C VAL A 397 3.41 -9.24 20.36
N VAL A 398 4.07 -9.79 19.33
CA VAL A 398 5.54 -9.91 19.29
C VAL A 398 6.22 -8.54 19.41
N ARG A 399 5.72 -7.54 18.66
CA ARG A 399 6.31 -6.19 18.68
C ARG A 399 6.09 -5.46 20.01
N VAL A 400 4.91 -5.59 20.62
CA VAL A 400 4.63 -4.97 21.93
C VAL A 400 5.55 -5.52 23.03
N ILE A 401 5.78 -6.84 23.02
CA ILE A 401 6.68 -7.48 23.99
C ILE A 401 8.11 -6.94 23.81
N ASP A 402 8.62 -6.93 22.58
CA ASP A 402 10.00 -6.55 22.29
C ASP A 402 10.24 -5.03 22.44
N VAL A 403 9.30 -4.18 22.00
CA VAL A 403 9.41 -2.70 22.10
C VAL A 403 9.46 -2.24 23.55
N ARG A 404 8.80 -2.93 24.49
CA ARG A 404 8.89 -2.60 25.93
C ARG A 404 10.31 -2.68 26.48
N HIS A 405 11.14 -3.55 25.90
CA HIS A 405 12.57 -3.66 26.26
C HIS A 405 13.45 -2.58 25.59
N LEU A 406 12.99 -2.00 24.49
CA LEU A 406 13.73 -0.95 23.77
C LEU A 406 13.44 0.45 24.33
N MET A 407 12.18 0.71 24.60
CA MET A 407 11.70 2.02 25.03
C MET A 407 10.46 1.85 25.89
N ALA A 408 10.51 2.35 27.13
CA ALA A 408 9.39 2.31 28.06
C ALA A 408 8.31 3.34 27.65
N ILE A 409 7.69 3.14 26.47
CA ILE A 409 6.56 3.97 26.01
C ILE A 409 5.31 3.57 26.81
N ASN A 410 4.56 4.56 27.24
CA ASN A 410 3.26 4.33 27.84
C ASN A 410 2.20 4.16 26.76
N MET A 411 2.08 2.93 26.25
CA MET A 411 1.09 2.59 25.21
C MET A 411 -0.35 2.59 25.74
N ARG A 412 -0.58 3.08 26.97
CA ARG A 412 -1.91 3.07 27.57
C ARG A 412 -2.61 1.72 27.38
N PRO A 413 -2.13 0.62 28.04
CA PRO A 413 -2.56 -0.74 27.71
C PRO A 413 -4.06 -0.95 27.89
N ILE A 414 -4.67 -0.36 28.92
CA ILE A 414 -6.11 -0.50 29.20
C ILE A 414 -6.97 0.16 28.13
N PRO A 415 -6.83 1.46 27.80
CA PRO A 415 -7.59 2.08 26.70
C PRO A 415 -7.35 1.42 25.35
N THR A 416 -6.12 0.99 25.06
CA THR A 416 -5.80 0.27 23.84
C THR A 416 -6.52 -1.07 23.76
N ALA A 417 -6.52 -1.86 24.83
CA ALA A 417 -7.22 -3.14 24.91
C ALA A 417 -8.74 -2.98 24.78
N ILE A 418 -9.33 -1.98 25.46
CA ILE A 418 -10.75 -1.66 25.34
C ILE A 418 -11.11 -1.30 23.90
N THR A 419 -10.31 -0.45 23.26
CA THR A 419 -10.52 -0.04 21.86
C THR A 419 -10.43 -1.23 20.92
N MET A 420 -9.44 -2.11 21.08
CA MET A 420 -9.30 -3.33 20.27
C MET A 420 -10.50 -4.28 20.48
N MET A 421 -10.94 -4.46 21.73
CA MET A 421 -12.12 -5.27 22.05
C MET A 421 -13.38 -4.71 21.39
N LEU A 422 -13.62 -3.41 21.52
CA LEU A 422 -14.79 -2.74 20.91
C LEU A 422 -14.77 -2.85 19.39
N LEU A 423 -13.61 -2.64 18.72
CA LEU A 423 -13.46 -2.81 17.28
C LEU A 423 -13.69 -4.27 16.86
N THR A 424 -13.24 -5.23 17.66
CA THR A 424 -13.45 -6.65 17.38
C THR A 424 -14.92 -7.01 17.48
N VAL A 425 -15.61 -6.59 18.55
CA VAL A 425 -17.05 -6.79 18.73
C VAL A 425 -17.82 -6.13 17.58
N GLN A 426 -17.49 -4.88 17.26
CA GLN A 426 -18.10 -4.13 16.16
C GLN A 426 -17.94 -4.87 14.82
N SER A 427 -16.74 -5.36 14.53
CA SER A 427 -16.44 -6.11 13.31
C SER A 427 -17.22 -7.42 13.22
N LEU A 428 -17.29 -8.19 14.34
CA LEU A 428 -18.03 -9.45 14.39
C LEU A 428 -19.55 -9.25 14.26
N VAL A 429 -20.10 -8.25 14.93
CA VAL A 429 -21.55 -7.91 14.83
C VAL A 429 -21.89 -7.50 13.39
N THR A 430 -21.03 -6.73 12.74
CA THR A 430 -21.25 -6.26 11.37
C THR A 430 -21.06 -7.38 10.36
N SER A 431 -20.02 -8.21 10.49
CA SER A 431 -19.75 -9.31 9.56
C SER A 431 -20.80 -10.41 9.60
N ASN A 432 -21.31 -10.73 10.80
CA ASN A 432 -22.35 -11.75 10.97
C ASN A 432 -23.76 -11.22 10.70
N GLN A 433 -23.90 -9.93 10.33
CA GLN A 433 -25.20 -9.29 10.02
C GLN A 433 -26.23 -9.53 11.15
N CYS A 434 -25.78 -9.47 12.42
CA CYS A 434 -26.64 -9.67 13.57
C CYS A 434 -27.87 -8.74 13.52
N SER A 435 -28.97 -9.13 14.16
CA SER A 435 -30.14 -8.27 14.26
C SER A 435 -29.77 -6.88 14.76
N HIS A 436 -30.20 -5.83 14.03
CA HIS A 436 -29.85 -4.42 14.31
C HIS A 436 -28.35 -4.11 14.34
N TYR A 437 -27.56 -4.76 13.49
CA TYR A 437 -26.09 -4.58 13.46
C TYR A 437 -25.66 -3.11 13.32
N LEU A 438 -26.41 -2.28 12.58
CA LEU A 438 -26.11 -0.84 12.47
C LEU A 438 -26.24 -0.12 13.82
N PHE A 439 -27.24 -0.45 14.61
CA PHE A 439 -27.42 0.12 15.95
C PHE A 439 -26.25 -0.26 16.87
N TRP A 440 -25.91 -1.55 16.95
CA TRP A 440 -24.79 -2.01 17.75
C TRP A 440 -23.45 -1.47 17.28
N SER A 441 -23.22 -1.41 15.96
CA SER A 441 -22.03 -0.83 15.38
C SER A 441 -21.88 0.65 15.69
N SER A 442 -23.01 1.41 15.69
CA SER A 442 -23.03 2.82 16.05
C SER A 442 -22.72 3.03 17.54
N ILE A 443 -23.24 2.17 18.44
CA ILE A 443 -22.89 2.21 19.86
C ILE A 443 -21.39 1.97 20.05
N CYS A 444 -20.81 0.95 19.40
CA CYS A 444 -19.37 0.71 19.46
C CYS A 444 -18.56 1.91 18.97
N LEU A 445 -18.96 2.55 17.86
CA LEU A 445 -18.31 3.76 17.36
C LEU A 445 -18.34 4.89 18.39
N LEU A 446 -19.51 5.14 19.02
CA LEU A 446 -19.64 6.20 20.04
C LEU A 446 -18.78 5.89 21.28
N LEU A 447 -18.74 4.64 21.74
CA LEU A 447 -17.89 4.22 22.86
C LEU A 447 -16.40 4.37 22.53
N ILE A 448 -15.97 3.98 21.32
CA ILE A 448 -14.58 4.19 20.87
C ILE A 448 -14.25 5.68 20.81
N ALA A 449 -15.12 6.49 20.23
CA ALA A 449 -14.94 7.95 20.17
C ALA A 449 -14.85 8.55 21.59
N PHE A 450 -15.68 8.11 22.52
CA PHE A 450 -15.65 8.56 23.91
C PHE A 450 -14.31 8.20 24.59
N VAL A 451 -13.85 6.95 24.48
CA VAL A 451 -12.56 6.51 25.04
C VAL A 451 -11.42 7.36 24.47
N GLN A 452 -11.43 7.60 23.16
CA GLN A 452 -10.37 8.37 22.51
C GLN A 452 -10.43 9.87 22.86
N CYS A 453 -11.61 10.46 22.95
CA CYS A 453 -11.77 11.83 23.42
C CYS A 453 -11.27 12.01 24.86
N TYR A 454 -11.54 11.05 25.74
CA TYR A 454 -11.02 11.07 27.11
C TYR A 454 -9.48 11.04 27.14
N GLU A 455 -8.87 10.18 26.33
CA GLU A 455 -7.40 10.08 26.19
C GLU A 455 -6.75 11.34 25.60
N LEU A 456 -7.44 12.07 24.70
CA LEU A 456 -6.95 13.28 24.08
C LEU A 456 -7.18 14.56 24.92
N LYS A 457 -8.11 14.53 25.89
CA LYS A 457 -8.46 15.69 26.71
C LYS A 457 -7.25 16.38 27.36
N PRO A 458 -6.26 15.68 27.96
CA PRO A 458 -5.09 16.34 28.55
C PRO A 458 -4.22 17.07 27.52
N LEU A 459 -4.15 16.56 26.28
CA LEU A 459 -3.37 17.18 25.20
C LEU A 459 -4.06 18.44 24.66
N ILE A 460 -5.38 18.40 24.53
CA ILE A 460 -6.18 19.54 24.09
C ILE A 460 -6.08 20.68 25.10
N THR A 461 -6.21 20.37 26.39
CA THR A 461 -6.07 21.39 27.46
C THR A 461 -4.70 22.04 27.47
N LEU A 462 -3.63 21.28 27.26
CA LEU A 462 -2.26 21.83 27.18
C LEU A 462 -2.06 22.79 26.00
N ILE A 463 -2.67 22.52 24.85
CA ILE A 463 -2.60 23.39 23.66
C ILE A 463 -3.35 24.72 23.92
N PHE A 464 -4.53 24.66 24.54
CA PHE A 464 -5.32 25.85 24.83
C PHE A 464 -4.73 26.71 25.94
N THR A 465 -4.10 26.10 26.96
CA THR A 465 -3.42 26.84 28.03
C THR A 465 -2.15 27.53 27.53
N ARG A 466 -1.33 26.89 26.68
CA ARG A 466 -0.16 27.55 26.08
C ARG A 466 -0.52 28.76 25.20
N ARG A 467 -1.64 28.70 24.46
CA ARG A 467 -2.10 29.88 23.67
C ARG A 467 -2.51 31.08 24.51
N LYS A 468 -2.96 30.83 25.75
CA LYS A 468 -3.33 31.92 26.68
C LYS A 468 -2.13 32.67 27.28
N TYR A 469 -0.92 32.07 27.23
CA TYR A 469 0.32 32.71 27.75
C TYR A 469 1.22 33.29 26.64
N THR A 470 0.85 33.11 25.37
CA THR A 470 1.59 33.66 24.21
C THR A 470 0.80 34.70 23.42
N ALA A 471 -0.42 35.06 23.83
CA ALA A 471 -1.21 36.19 23.40
C ALA A 471 -1.24 37.26 24.53
#